data_3aa7be60d610c6f85a6deb1c91d6f3f6
#
_entry.id   3aa7be60d610c6f85a6deb1c91d6f3f6
#
_cell.length_a   1.000
_cell.length_b   1.000
_cell.length_c   1.000
_cell.angle_alpha   90.00
_cell.angle_beta   90.00
_cell.angle_gamma   90.00
#
_symmetry.space_group_name_H-M   'P 1'
#
loop_
_entity.id
_entity.type
_entity.pdbx_description
1 polymer ?
#
loop_
_entity_poly.entity_id
_entity_poly.type
_entity_poly.pdbx_seq_one_letter_code
_entity_poly.pdbx_strand_id
1 'polypeptide(L)'
;MARNAALLIVHGMGETAPDFHDELVVPLRARLQHAWDRVAWRPVYYQPILQRNERAIFEQMRPLIRWEKLRELMLFGFSDAASLEHKKELALSPYWQTQRLILQQLDELFDEIGGVAAPVAIVAHSLGGQVMSNYIWDAQQPRAYAGIWSTPLDDGIPADTPRDRFRRMRSLQLLLTTGCNIPVFVAGHAAIEPIDRSKLGAGFRWINQFDPDDVLGWPLAQLSASYAALVEDHAVNASGNTLLGKIRSLSPYSHMQYWSTGSVLDRIADSLRGLMESG
;
A
#
# COMPACT_ATOMS: atom_id res chain seq x y z
N MET A 1 9.31 25.91 -3.70
CA MET A 1 9.23 25.36 -5.07
C MET A 1 7.83 24.79 -5.24
N ALA A 2 7.25 24.82 -6.45
CA ALA A 2 5.98 24.14 -6.69
C ALA A 2 6.17 22.63 -6.55
N ARG A 3 5.23 21.95 -5.89
CA ARG A 3 5.21 20.49 -5.82
C ARG A 3 4.68 19.93 -7.13
N ASN A 4 5.34 18.94 -7.69
CA ASN A 4 5.02 18.40 -9.00
C ASN A 4 4.87 16.88 -9.03
N ALA A 5 4.92 16.23 -7.88
CA ALA A 5 4.63 14.80 -7.71
C ALA A 5 3.86 14.57 -6.41
N ALA A 6 2.98 13.58 -6.40
CA ALA A 6 2.23 13.15 -5.23
C ALA A 6 2.67 11.75 -4.79
N LEU A 7 2.79 11.52 -3.48
CA LEU A 7 3.19 10.24 -2.89
C LEU A 7 2.19 9.83 -1.80
N LEU A 8 1.60 8.65 -1.92
CA LEU A 8 0.91 7.95 -0.83
C LEU A 8 1.84 6.93 -0.18
N ILE A 9 1.85 6.90 1.16
CA ILE A 9 2.59 5.93 1.97
C ILE A 9 1.57 5.10 2.73
N VAL A 10 1.61 3.77 2.55
CA VAL A 10 0.56 2.88 3.07
C VAL A 10 1.21 1.78 3.90
N HIS A 11 0.81 1.69 5.17
CA HIS A 11 1.35 0.67 6.08
C HIS A 11 0.77 -0.73 5.85
N GLY A 12 1.36 -1.72 6.49
CA GLY A 12 0.93 -3.11 6.47
C GLY A 12 -0.10 -3.46 7.54
N MET A 13 -0.24 -4.75 7.80
CA MET A 13 -1.03 -5.31 8.90
C MET A 13 -0.29 -5.21 10.23
N GLY A 14 -1.00 -5.37 11.32
CA GLY A 14 -0.47 -5.39 12.66
C GLY A 14 -0.48 -4.02 13.33
N GLU A 15 0.03 -3.97 14.57
CA GLU A 15 0.06 -2.72 15.32
C GLU A 15 0.98 -1.71 14.65
N THR A 16 0.39 -0.59 14.26
CA THR A 16 1.06 0.48 13.53
C THR A 16 0.83 1.79 14.27
N ALA A 17 1.90 2.51 14.57
CA ALA A 17 1.82 3.83 15.19
C ALA A 17 1.40 4.90 14.17
N PRO A 18 0.76 6.00 14.60
CA PRO A 18 0.34 7.08 13.68
C PRO A 18 1.49 7.70 12.88
N ASP A 19 2.70 7.65 13.39
CA ASP A 19 3.94 8.16 12.81
C ASP A 19 4.75 7.10 12.01
N PHE A 20 4.12 5.96 11.69
CA PHE A 20 4.75 4.85 10.95
C PHE A 20 5.50 5.29 9.68
N HIS A 21 5.03 6.36 9.08
CA HIS A 21 5.61 6.92 7.85
C HIS A 21 7.02 7.48 8.05
N ASP A 22 7.42 7.81 9.28
CA ASP A 22 8.76 8.34 9.57
C ASP A 22 9.87 7.34 9.24
N GLU A 23 9.59 6.03 9.37
CA GLU A 23 10.54 4.97 8.97
C GLU A 23 10.91 5.06 7.48
N LEU A 24 10.00 5.57 6.64
CA LEU A 24 10.22 5.76 5.21
C LEU A 24 10.61 7.20 4.87
N VAL A 25 9.88 8.18 5.39
CA VAL A 25 10.03 9.61 5.04
C VAL A 25 11.40 10.15 5.43
N VAL A 26 11.89 9.84 6.63
CA VAL A 26 13.19 10.34 7.12
C VAL A 26 14.34 9.88 6.22
N PRO A 27 14.51 8.58 5.93
CA PRO A 27 15.59 8.14 5.05
C PRO A 27 15.39 8.52 3.58
N LEU A 28 14.16 8.66 3.08
CA LEU A 28 13.92 9.14 1.72
C LEU A 28 14.26 10.62 1.57
N ARG A 29 13.92 11.46 2.54
CA ARG A 29 14.31 12.87 2.56
C ARG A 29 15.83 13.03 2.50
N ALA A 30 16.57 12.21 3.25
CA ALA A 30 18.04 12.22 3.22
C ALA A 30 18.61 11.84 1.84
N ARG A 31 17.96 10.89 1.13
CA ARG A 31 18.39 10.42 -0.19
C ARG A 31 18.01 11.38 -1.31
N LEU A 32 16.82 11.93 -1.27
CA LEU A 32 16.27 12.81 -2.31
C LEU A 32 16.73 14.27 -2.15
N GLN A 33 17.13 14.68 -0.93
CA GLN A 33 17.59 16.04 -0.64
C GLN A 33 16.60 17.10 -1.16
N HIS A 34 17.05 18.07 -1.94
CA HIS A 34 16.21 19.13 -2.50
C HIS A 34 15.10 18.62 -3.44
N ALA A 35 15.24 17.41 -4.01
CA ALA A 35 14.19 16.84 -4.82
C ALA A 35 12.95 16.47 -3.97
N TRP A 36 13.13 16.18 -2.67
CA TRP A 36 12.03 15.91 -1.76
C TRP A 36 11.05 17.09 -1.61
N ASP A 37 11.54 18.34 -1.71
CA ASP A 37 10.70 19.54 -1.59
C ASP A 37 9.66 19.65 -2.73
N ARG A 38 9.85 18.89 -3.82
CA ARG A 38 8.93 18.81 -4.96
C ARG A 38 7.83 17.75 -4.78
N VAL A 39 7.88 16.95 -3.72
CA VAL A 39 6.93 15.86 -3.44
C VAL A 39 5.89 16.32 -2.43
N ALA A 40 4.60 16.28 -2.80
CA ALA A 40 3.51 16.27 -1.84
C ALA A 40 3.32 14.83 -1.35
N TRP A 41 3.19 14.60 -0.05
CA TRP A 41 3.01 13.23 0.44
C TRP A 41 1.97 13.15 1.56
N ARG A 42 1.30 12.01 1.67
CA ARG A 42 0.33 11.70 2.72
C ARG A 42 0.46 10.25 3.17
N PRO A 43 0.37 9.98 4.49
CA PRO A 43 0.21 8.63 5.01
C PRO A 43 -1.26 8.20 4.91
N VAL A 44 -1.47 6.93 4.58
CA VAL A 44 -2.78 6.28 4.70
C VAL A 44 -2.75 5.43 5.96
N TYR A 45 -3.22 5.99 7.07
CA TYR A 45 -3.25 5.35 8.38
C TYR A 45 -4.63 4.77 8.68
N TYR A 46 -4.85 3.52 8.26
CA TYR A 46 -6.16 2.85 8.36
C TYR A 46 -6.31 1.91 9.56
N GLN A 47 -5.28 1.71 10.36
CA GLN A 47 -5.34 0.83 11.54
C GLN A 47 -6.51 1.10 12.49
N PRO A 48 -6.84 2.35 12.87
CA PRO A 48 -7.96 2.59 13.79
C PRO A 48 -9.31 2.15 13.23
N ILE A 49 -9.42 1.97 11.92
CA ILE A 49 -10.63 1.47 11.26
C ILE A 49 -10.76 -0.04 11.48
N LEU A 50 -9.64 -0.78 11.41
CA LEU A 50 -9.61 -2.24 11.45
C LEU A 50 -9.56 -2.77 12.89
N GLN A 51 -8.75 -2.16 13.75
CA GLN A 51 -8.34 -2.73 15.04
C GLN A 51 -9.10 -2.19 16.26
N ARG A 52 -10.41 -1.93 16.13
CA ARG A 52 -11.21 -1.34 17.23
C ARG A 52 -11.26 -2.21 18.49
N ASN A 53 -11.32 -3.52 18.34
CA ASN A 53 -11.51 -4.47 19.44
C ASN A 53 -10.33 -5.44 19.63
N GLU A 54 -9.43 -5.54 18.67
CA GLU A 54 -8.38 -6.57 18.64
C GLU A 54 -7.45 -6.47 19.84
N ARG A 55 -7.03 -5.26 20.19
CA ARG A 55 -6.18 -5.02 21.36
C ARG A 55 -6.85 -5.49 22.64
N ALA A 56 -8.12 -5.13 22.86
CA ALA A 56 -8.87 -5.55 24.05
C ALA A 56 -9.03 -7.08 24.14
N ILE A 57 -9.29 -7.72 22.99
CA ILE A 57 -9.40 -9.18 22.89
C ILE A 57 -8.03 -9.84 23.19
N PHE A 58 -6.95 -9.32 22.61
CA PHE A 58 -5.60 -9.85 22.82
C PHE A 58 -5.20 -9.76 24.30
N GLU A 59 -5.38 -8.60 24.94
CA GLU A 59 -5.03 -8.41 26.34
C GLU A 59 -5.82 -9.34 27.29
N GLN A 60 -7.07 -9.66 26.97
CA GLN A 60 -7.85 -10.64 27.74
C GLN A 60 -7.28 -12.06 27.60
N MET A 61 -6.74 -12.44 26.45
CA MET A 61 -6.19 -13.77 26.20
C MET A 61 -4.72 -13.90 26.62
N ARG A 62 -3.99 -12.81 26.64
CA ARG A 62 -2.55 -12.74 26.86
C ARG A 62 -2.06 -13.53 28.08
N PRO A 63 -2.71 -13.49 29.26
CA PRO A 63 -2.26 -14.25 30.43
C PRO A 63 -2.35 -15.78 30.25
N LEU A 64 -3.10 -16.25 29.28
CA LEU A 64 -3.37 -17.68 29.03
C LEU A 64 -2.56 -18.26 27.89
N ILE A 65 -1.77 -17.43 27.17
CA ILE A 65 -1.09 -17.84 25.92
C ILE A 65 0.43 -17.81 26.08
N ARG A 66 1.10 -18.61 25.23
CA ARG A 66 2.54 -18.53 24.97
C ARG A 66 2.77 -17.96 23.56
N TRP A 67 4.00 -17.55 23.26
CA TRP A 67 4.36 -16.98 21.94
C TRP A 67 3.61 -15.67 21.64
N GLU A 68 3.51 -14.81 22.65
CA GLU A 68 2.69 -13.58 22.60
C GLU A 68 2.89 -12.78 21.29
N LYS A 69 4.13 -12.42 20.95
CA LYS A 69 4.43 -11.61 19.75
C LYS A 69 4.00 -12.28 18.45
N LEU A 70 4.18 -13.60 18.33
CA LEU A 70 3.75 -14.34 17.14
C LEU A 70 2.21 -14.38 17.04
N ARG A 71 1.55 -14.65 18.17
CA ARG A 71 0.08 -14.68 18.23
C ARG A 71 -0.54 -13.31 18.03
N GLU A 72 0.08 -12.26 18.54
CA GLU A 72 -0.31 -10.88 18.30
C GLU A 72 -0.27 -10.54 16.80
N LEU A 73 0.85 -10.82 16.14
CA LEU A 73 0.99 -10.64 14.70
C LEU A 73 -0.06 -11.46 13.92
N MET A 74 -0.28 -12.72 14.29
CA MET A 74 -1.27 -13.58 13.64
C MET A 74 -2.69 -13.07 13.86
N LEU A 75 -3.03 -12.72 15.11
CA LEU A 75 -4.37 -12.19 15.42
C LEU A 75 -4.65 -10.92 14.65
N PHE A 76 -3.77 -9.93 14.75
CA PHE A 76 -3.99 -8.63 14.11
C PHE A 76 -3.93 -8.74 12.58
N GLY A 77 -2.96 -9.47 12.05
CA GLY A 77 -2.83 -9.65 10.61
C GLY A 77 -4.03 -10.35 9.95
N PHE A 78 -4.51 -11.44 10.54
CA PHE A 78 -5.68 -12.15 10.02
C PHE A 78 -6.98 -11.40 10.29
N SER A 79 -7.09 -10.72 11.42
CA SER A 79 -8.26 -9.92 11.75
C SER A 79 -8.37 -8.70 10.85
N ASP A 80 -7.27 -7.99 10.57
CA ASP A 80 -7.22 -6.89 9.60
C ASP A 80 -7.72 -7.36 8.23
N ALA A 81 -7.17 -8.48 7.75
CA ALA A 81 -7.57 -9.07 6.48
C ALA A 81 -9.05 -9.47 6.45
N ALA A 82 -9.52 -10.14 7.50
CA ALA A 82 -10.91 -10.56 7.63
C ALA A 82 -11.87 -9.37 7.74
N SER A 83 -11.46 -8.30 8.43
CA SER A 83 -12.25 -7.08 8.59
C SER A 83 -12.46 -6.35 7.27
N LEU A 84 -11.45 -6.35 6.38
CA LEU A 84 -11.58 -5.78 5.03
C LEU A 84 -12.53 -6.57 4.14
N GLU A 85 -12.60 -7.90 4.30
CA GLU A 85 -13.47 -8.75 3.49
C GLU A 85 -14.89 -8.91 4.08
N HIS A 86 -15.03 -8.71 5.41
CA HIS A 86 -16.32 -8.90 6.08
C HIS A 86 -17.33 -7.85 5.67
N LYS A 87 -18.41 -8.28 5.00
CA LYS A 87 -19.52 -7.41 4.56
C LYS A 87 -19.04 -6.17 3.80
N LYS A 88 -18.00 -6.33 2.97
CA LYS A 88 -17.38 -5.23 2.23
C LYS A 88 -18.34 -4.48 1.30
N GLU A 89 -19.46 -5.11 0.92
CA GLU A 89 -20.55 -4.52 0.13
C GLU A 89 -21.40 -3.51 0.91
N LEU A 90 -21.32 -3.51 2.25
CA LEU A 90 -22.11 -2.59 3.06
C LEU A 90 -21.42 -1.21 3.17
N ALA A 91 -22.26 -0.18 3.14
CA ALA A 91 -21.83 1.17 3.49
C ALA A 91 -21.29 1.20 4.94
N LEU A 92 -20.24 1.97 5.15
CA LEU A 92 -19.54 2.09 6.45
C LEU A 92 -18.84 0.81 6.94
N SER A 93 -18.72 -0.22 6.11
CA SER A 93 -17.84 -1.37 6.41
C SER A 93 -16.38 -0.87 6.57
N PRO A 94 -15.50 -1.61 7.25
CA PRO A 94 -14.07 -1.28 7.30
C PRO A 94 -13.45 -1.07 5.91
N TYR A 95 -13.84 -1.87 4.92
CA TYR A 95 -13.45 -1.73 3.53
C TYR A 95 -13.83 -0.36 2.96
N TRP A 96 -15.12 0.03 3.10
CA TRP A 96 -15.63 1.33 2.65
C TRP A 96 -14.92 2.50 3.35
N GLN A 97 -14.75 2.41 4.68
CA GLN A 97 -14.07 3.45 5.47
C GLN A 97 -12.60 3.62 5.05
N THR A 98 -11.89 2.52 4.79
CA THR A 98 -10.50 2.54 4.32
C THR A 98 -10.39 3.21 2.95
N GLN A 99 -11.28 2.86 2.01
CA GLN A 99 -11.31 3.52 0.70
C GLN A 99 -11.66 5.01 0.82
N ARG A 100 -12.55 5.38 1.73
CA ARG A 100 -12.90 6.78 1.99
C ARG A 100 -11.71 7.57 2.52
N LEU A 101 -10.93 6.97 3.41
CA LEU A 101 -9.68 7.57 3.90
C LEU A 101 -8.68 7.78 2.75
N ILE A 102 -8.49 6.80 1.88
CA ILE A 102 -7.61 6.94 0.71
C ILE A 102 -8.08 8.09 -0.19
N LEU A 103 -9.37 8.16 -0.47
CA LEU A 103 -9.97 9.25 -1.25
C LEU A 103 -9.67 10.61 -0.64
N GLN A 104 -9.82 10.75 0.68
CA GLN A 104 -9.52 11.98 1.41
C GLN A 104 -8.05 12.37 1.27
N GLN A 105 -7.12 11.42 1.43
CA GLN A 105 -5.69 11.70 1.28
C GLN A 105 -5.34 12.13 -0.15
N LEU A 106 -6.01 11.57 -1.15
CA LEU A 106 -5.86 11.98 -2.55
C LEU A 106 -6.39 13.39 -2.79
N ASP A 107 -7.51 13.77 -2.19
CA ASP A 107 -8.03 15.13 -2.29
C ASP A 107 -7.08 16.16 -1.69
N GLU A 108 -6.56 15.87 -0.51
CA GLU A 108 -5.57 16.74 0.15
C GLU A 108 -4.29 16.87 -0.70
N LEU A 109 -3.82 15.77 -1.32
CA LEU A 109 -2.69 15.81 -2.25
C LEU A 109 -3.00 16.65 -3.49
N PHE A 110 -4.19 16.46 -4.08
CA PHE A 110 -4.62 17.20 -5.26
C PHE A 110 -4.63 18.72 -5.00
N ASP A 111 -5.14 19.12 -3.84
CA ASP A 111 -5.16 20.54 -3.45
C ASP A 111 -3.73 21.07 -3.21
N GLU A 112 -2.88 20.28 -2.56
CA GLU A 112 -1.49 20.65 -2.25
C GLU A 112 -0.61 20.81 -3.49
N ILE A 113 -0.86 20.04 -4.56
CA ILE A 113 -0.17 20.19 -5.86
C ILE A 113 -0.79 21.25 -6.75
N GLY A 114 -1.77 22.03 -6.25
CA GLY A 114 -2.40 23.14 -6.97
C GLY A 114 -3.53 22.76 -7.91
N GLY A 115 -4.18 21.60 -7.70
CA GLY A 115 -5.36 21.19 -8.49
C GLY A 115 -5.05 20.77 -9.93
N VAL A 116 -3.81 20.40 -10.22
CA VAL A 116 -3.35 19.98 -11.53
C VAL A 116 -3.06 18.47 -11.55
N ALA A 117 -3.08 17.88 -12.74
CA ALA A 117 -2.63 16.50 -12.93
C ALA A 117 -1.12 16.43 -12.73
N ALA A 118 -0.69 15.82 -11.64
CA ALA A 118 0.71 15.50 -11.38
C ALA A 118 0.87 13.98 -11.26
N PRO A 119 2.05 13.42 -11.56
CA PRO A 119 2.30 12.01 -11.39
C PRO A 119 2.11 11.59 -9.91
N VAL A 120 1.44 10.45 -9.74
CA VAL A 120 1.22 9.84 -8.42
C VAL A 120 2.14 8.64 -8.26
N ALA A 121 2.78 8.56 -7.12
CA ALA A 121 3.48 7.37 -6.63
C ALA A 121 2.76 6.82 -5.38
N ILE A 122 2.82 5.51 -5.22
CA ILE A 122 2.38 4.81 -4.00
C ILE A 122 3.53 3.94 -3.53
N VAL A 123 3.87 4.04 -2.25
CA VAL A 123 4.73 3.07 -1.56
C VAL A 123 3.88 2.37 -0.51
N ALA A 124 3.68 1.08 -0.70
CA ALA A 124 2.80 0.27 0.14
C ALA A 124 3.53 -0.95 0.70
N HIS A 125 3.37 -1.20 1.99
CA HIS A 125 3.96 -2.34 2.67
C HIS A 125 2.89 -3.40 2.98
N SER A 126 3.23 -4.69 2.76
CA SER A 126 2.41 -5.83 3.20
C SER A 126 0.94 -5.72 2.77
N LEU A 127 -0.01 -5.75 3.71
CA LEU A 127 -1.46 -5.58 3.50
C LEU A 127 -1.79 -4.26 2.78
N GLY A 128 -0.97 -3.22 2.95
CA GLY A 128 -1.15 -1.96 2.23
C GLY A 128 -1.09 -2.11 0.72
N GLY A 129 -0.32 -3.09 0.20
CA GLY A 129 -0.32 -3.45 -1.21
C GLY A 129 -1.68 -3.97 -1.68
N GLN A 130 -2.32 -4.87 -0.91
CA GLN A 130 -3.67 -5.37 -1.18
C GLN A 130 -4.71 -4.25 -1.09
N VAL A 131 -4.63 -3.41 -0.04
CA VAL A 131 -5.55 -2.27 0.16
C VAL A 131 -5.52 -1.33 -1.06
N MET A 132 -4.32 -0.99 -1.54
CA MET A 132 -4.20 -0.11 -2.70
C MET A 132 -4.58 -0.79 -4.01
N SER A 133 -4.25 -2.07 -4.19
CA SER A 133 -4.69 -2.85 -5.36
C SER A 133 -6.23 -2.89 -5.45
N ASN A 134 -6.91 -3.14 -4.34
CA ASN A 134 -8.37 -3.13 -4.26
C ASN A 134 -8.96 -1.74 -4.57
N TYR A 135 -8.40 -0.68 -3.99
CA TYR A 135 -8.86 0.68 -4.26
C TYR A 135 -8.74 1.03 -5.75
N ILE A 136 -7.58 0.75 -6.36
CA ILE A 136 -7.33 1.02 -7.77
C ILE A 136 -8.26 0.19 -8.65
N TRP A 137 -8.40 -1.11 -8.35
CA TRP A 137 -9.29 -2.01 -9.10
C TRP A 137 -10.72 -1.49 -9.11
N ASP A 138 -11.27 -1.14 -7.94
CA ASP A 138 -12.64 -0.65 -7.82
C ASP A 138 -12.83 0.69 -8.52
N ALA A 139 -11.86 1.61 -8.41
CA ALA A 139 -11.89 2.91 -9.07
C ALA A 139 -11.86 2.81 -10.60
N GLN A 140 -11.36 1.70 -11.14
CA GLN A 140 -11.31 1.41 -12.59
C GLN A 140 -12.62 0.85 -13.12
N GLN A 141 -13.51 0.35 -12.26
CA GLN A 141 -14.80 -0.18 -12.69
C GLN A 141 -15.80 0.95 -12.98
N PRO A 142 -16.69 0.80 -13.95
CA PRO A 142 -17.81 1.72 -14.12
C PRO A 142 -18.70 1.78 -12.87
N ARG A 143 -18.85 0.64 -12.20
CA ARG A 143 -19.50 0.46 -10.90
C ARG A 143 -18.83 -0.71 -10.19
N ALA A 144 -18.19 -0.44 -9.06
CA ALA A 144 -17.57 -1.48 -8.24
C ALA A 144 -18.64 -2.33 -7.52
N TYR A 145 -18.27 -3.56 -7.18
CA TYR A 145 -19.10 -4.45 -6.37
C TYR A 145 -19.23 -3.95 -4.92
N ALA A 146 -18.17 -3.35 -4.39
CA ALA A 146 -18.09 -2.92 -3.00
C ALA A 146 -17.36 -1.56 -2.87
N GLY A 147 -17.31 -1.04 -1.65
CA GLY A 147 -16.58 0.18 -1.33
C GLY A 147 -17.22 1.46 -1.86
N ILE A 148 -16.45 2.52 -1.86
CA ILE A 148 -16.95 3.86 -2.22
C ILE A 148 -17.34 4.00 -3.69
N TRP A 149 -16.80 3.17 -4.56
CA TRP A 149 -17.06 3.18 -6.00
C TRP A 149 -18.29 2.35 -6.42
N SER A 150 -18.97 1.72 -5.45
CA SER A 150 -20.21 0.95 -5.72
C SER A 150 -21.42 1.85 -6.00
N THR A 151 -21.37 3.09 -5.55
CA THR A 151 -22.39 4.11 -5.77
C THR A 151 -21.72 5.43 -6.21
N PRO A 152 -22.43 6.34 -6.91
CA PRO A 152 -21.94 7.67 -7.16
C PRO A 152 -21.52 8.37 -5.85
N LEU A 153 -20.39 9.04 -5.85
CA LEU A 153 -19.97 9.90 -4.74
C LEU A 153 -20.85 11.16 -4.75
N ASP A 154 -21.56 11.38 -3.65
CA ASP A 154 -22.43 12.58 -3.48
C ASP A 154 -21.63 13.72 -2.83
N ASP A 155 -20.62 14.21 -3.52
CA ASP A 155 -19.70 15.25 -3.04
C ASP A 155 -19.61 16.46 -3.98
N GLY A 156 -20.48 16.53 -4.98
CA GLY A 156 -20.54 17.64 -5.93
C GLY A 156 -19.40 17.68 -6.95
N ILE A 157 -18.50 16.69 -6.98
CA ILE A 157 -17.42 16.62 -7.97
C ILE A 157 -17.94 15.91 -9.21
N PRO A 158 -18.04 16.57 -10.38
CA PRO A 158 -18.48 15.92 -11.61
C PRO A 158 -17.51 14.84 -12.05
N ALA A 159 -18.04 13.78 -12.67
CA ALA A 159 -17.24 12.73 -13.27
C ALA A 159 -16.29 13.30 -14.35
N ASP A 160 -15.13 12.66 -14.49
CA ASP A 160 -14.11 12.98 -15.51
C ASP A 160 -13.46 14.36 -15.37
N THR A 161 -13.69 15.08 -14.26
CA THR A 161 -12.92 16.27 -13.92
C THR A 161 -11.47 15.92 -13.55
N PRO A 162 -10.52 16.89 -13.57
CA PRO A 162 -9.15 16.62 -13.12
C PRO A 162 -9.08 15.97 -11.72
N ARG A 163 -9.94 16.41 -10.79
CA ARG A 163 -10.02 15.83 -9.44
C ARG A 163 -10.57 14.40 -9.46
N ASP A 164 -11.66 14.12 -10.17
CA ASP A 164 -12.22 12.77 -10.29
C ASP A 164 -11.21 11.81 -10.94
N ARG A 165 -10.53 12.24 -12.00
CA ARG A 165 -9.46 11.47 -12.64
C ARG A 165 -8.30 11.16 -11.68
N PHE A 166 -7.90 12.13 -10.85
CA PHE A 166 -6.86 11.96 -9.84
C PHE A 166 -7.28 10.93 -8.77
N ARG A 167 -8.49 11.06 -8.23
CA ARG A 167 -9.09 10.09 -7.30
C ARG A 167 -9.16 8.68 -7.88
N ARG A 168 -9.41 8.54 -9.19
CA ARG A 168 -9.44 7.25 -9.92
C ARG A 168 -8.07 6.77 -10.37
N MET A 169 -7.01 7.34 -9.82
CA MET A 169 -5.64 6.93 -10.09
C MET A 169 -5.21 7.05 -11.56
N ARG A 170 -5.86 7.92 -12.38
CA ARG A 170 -5.47 8.14 -13.77
C ARG A 170 -4.08 8.78 -13.92
N SER A 171 -3.54 9.38 -12.86
CA SER A 171 -2.20 9.93 -12.79
C SER A 171 -1.20 9.01 -12.09
N LEU A 172 -1.58 7.78 -11.70
CA LEU A 172 -0.68 6.83 -11.04
C LEU A 172 0.37 6.35 -12.05
N GLN A 173 1.63 6.60 -11.78
CA GLN A 173 2.76 6.18 -12.60
C GLN A 173 3.70 5.20 -11.89
N LEU A 174 3.63 5.13 -10.54
CA LEU A 174 4.46 4.21 -9.77
C LEU A 174 3.65 3.58 -8.63
N LEU A 175 3.53 2.26 -8.64
CA LEU A 175 3.14 1.47 -7.49
C LEU A 175 4.36 0.65 -7.05
N LEU A 176 4.89 0.95 -5.87
CA LEU A 176 5.99 0.21 -5.28
C LEU A 176 5.47 -0.52 -4.04
N THR A 177 5.53 -1.84 -4.07
CA THR A 177 5.13 -2.71 -2.97
C THR A 177 6.34 -3.38 -2.32
N THR A 178 6.31 -3.52 -1.00
CA THR A 178 7.34 -4.20 -0.21
C THR A 178 6.70 -5.26 0.67
N GLY A 179 7.19 -6.49 0.63
CA GLY A 179 6.63 -7.61 1.40
C GLY A 179 5.13 -7.84 1.14
N CYS A 180 4.69 -7.66 -0.11
CA CYS A 180 3.27 -7.68 -0.47
C CYS A 180 2.64 -9.07 -0.31
N ASN A 181 1.43 -9.13 0.23
CA ASN A 181 0.71 -10.36 0.53
C ASN A 181 -0.55 -10.60 -0.34
N ILE A 182 -0.67 -9.93 -1.47
CA ILE A 182 -1.78 -10.13 -2.43
C ILE A 182 -2.09 -11.62 -2.69
N PRO A 183 -1.09 -12.52 -2.89
CA PRO A 183 -1.37 -13.93 -3.14
C PRO A 183 -2.25 -14.60 -2.08
N VAL A 184 -2.15 -14.18 -0.82
CA VAL A 184 -2.96 -14.73 0.29
C VAL A 184 -4.46 -14.48 0.06
N PHE A 185 -4.81 -13.37 -0.60
CA PHE A 185 -6.20 -12.96 -0.83
C PHE A 185 -6.77 -13.50 -2.14
N VAL A 186 -5.93 -13.63 -3.17
CA VAL A 186 -6.42 -13.92 -4.52
C VAL A 186 -6.25 -15.39 -4.94
N ALA A 187 -5.46 -16.19 -4.21
CA ALA A 187 -5.15 -17.57 -4.58
C ALA A 187 -6.39 -18.48 -4.73
N GLY A 188 -7.49 -18.16 -4.06
CA GLY A 188 -8.76 -18.88 -4.17
C GLY A 188 -9.67 -18.41 -5.32
N HIS A 189 -9.30 -17.36 -6.06
CA HIS A 189 -10.12 -16.83 -7.13
C HIS A 189 -10.01 -17.70 -8.39
N ALA A 190 -11.12 -17.87 -9.13
CA ALA A 190 -11.15 -18.63 -10.39
C ALA A 190 -10.35 -17.94 -11.51
N ALA A 191 -10.22 -16.61 -11.47
CA ALA A 191 -9.38 -15.80 -12.34
C ALA A 191 -8.61 -14.79 -11.49
N ILE A 192 -7.32 -14.66 -11.74
CA ILE A 192 -6.43 -13.75 -11.00
C ILE A 192 -5.92 -12.70 -11.98
N GLU A 193 -6.54 -11.53 -11.96
CA GLU A 193 -6.23 -10.41 -12.83
C GLU A 193 -5.73 -9.21 -12.01
N PRO A 194 -4.66 -8.51 -12.46
CA PRO A 194 -4.19 -7.29 -11.85
C PRO A 194 -5.05 -6.08 -12.26
N ILE A 195 -4.74 -4.95 -11.66
CA ILE A 195 -5.24 -3.64 -12.08
C ILE A 195 -4.95 -3.38 -13.57
N ASP A 196 -5.86 -2.69 -14.25
CA ASP A 196 -5.76 -2.40 -15.69
C ASP A 196 -4.79 -1.22 -15.96
N ARG A 197 -3.62 -1.52 -16.51
CA ARG A 197 -2.58 -0.54 -16.85
C ARG A 197 -3.09 0.57 -17.79
N SER A 198 -4.00 0.25 -18.71
CA SER A 198 -4.51 1.22 -19.70
C SER A 198 -5.32 2.36 -19.07
N LYS A 199 -5.76 2.17 -17.84
CA LYS A 199 -6.52 3.14 -17.06
C LYS A 199 -5.67 3.93 -16.06
N LEU A 200 -4.35 3.83 -16.12
CA LEU A 200 -3.41 4.49 -15.21
C LEU A 200 -2.59 5.55 -15.97
N GLY A 201 -1.68 6.21 -15.27
CA GLY A 201 -0.79 7.22 -15.85
C GLY A 201 0.15 6.64 -16.92
N ALA A 202 0.50 7.47 -17.90
CA ALA A 202 1.46 7.08 -18.92
C ALA A 202 2.79 6.63 -18.28
N GLY A 203 3.35 5.52 -18.78
CA GLY A 203 4.59 4.97 -18.22
C GLY A 203 4.44 4.26 -16.87
N PHE A 204 3.21 3.93 -16.45
CA PHE A 204 2.99 3.22 -15.18
C PHE A 204 3.89 1.99 -15.03
N ARG A 205 4.47 1.88 -13.84
CA ARG A 205 5.29 0.75 -13.38
C ARG A 205 4.78 0.25 -12.03
N TRP A 206 4.73 -1.08 -11.89
CA TRP A 206 4.54 -1.72 -10.60
C TRP A 206 5.81 -2.48 -10.22
N ILE A 207 6.52 -2.00 -9.22
CA ILE A 207 7.73 -2.60 -8.67
C ILE A 207 7.37 -3.30 -7.37
N ASN A 208 7.60 -4.60 -7.29
CA ASN A 208 7.39 -5.38 -6.07
C ASN A 208 8.74 -5.85 -5.52
N GLN A 209 9.04 -5.48 -4.27
CA GLN A 209 10.24 -5.94 -3.57
C GLN A 209 9.84 -6.97 -2.52
N PHE A 210 10.39 -8.17 -2.63
CA PHE A 210 10.11 -9.26 -1.72
C PHE A 210 11.42 -9.91 -1.23
N ASP A 211 11.44 -10.34 0.02
CA ASP A 211 12.53 -11.14 0.58
C ASP A 211 12.13 -12.62 0.44
N PRO A 212 12.96 -13.49 -0.21
CA PRO A 212 12.68 -14.92 -0.33
C PRO A 212 12.52 -15.66 1.01
N ASP A 213 13.05 -15.08 2.08
CA ASP A 213 12.94 -15.63 3.44
C ASP A 213 11.76 -15.04 4.23
N ASP A 214 11.04 -14.06 3.68
CA ASP A 214 9.84 -13.48 4.28
C ASP A 214 8.60 -14.33 3.99
N VAL A 215 8.08 -15.01 5.01
CA VAL A 215 6.91 -15.90 4.89
C VAL A 215 5.59 -15.16 4.57
N LEU A 216 5.55 -13.84 4.74
CA LEU A 216 4.38 -13.00 4.47
C LEU A 216 4.49 -12.21 3.17
N GLY A 217 5.71 -12.00 2.66
CA GLY A 217 5.99 -11.27 1.43
C GLY A 217 6.16 -12.20 0.24
N TRP A 218 5.50 -11.92 -0.87
CA TRP A 218 5.43 -12.82 -2.02
C TRP A 218 5.86 -12.16 -3.32
N PRO A 219 6.47 -12.92 -4.27
CA PRO A 219 6.55 -12.49 -5.66
C PRO A 219 5.15 -12.43 -6.27
N LEU A 220 4.86 -11.42 -7.07
CA LEU A 220 3.54 -11.20 -7.65
C LEU A 220 3.45 -11.60 -9.13
N ALA A 221 4.54 -11.50 -9.88
CA ALA A 221 4.56 -11.80 -11.31
C ALA A 221 4.15 -13.26 -11.61
N GLN A 222 4.30 -14.17 -10.65
CA GLN A 222 3.94 -15.58 -10.80
C GLN A 222 2.45 -15.87 -10.61
N LEU A 223 1.64 -14.88 -10.22
CA LEU A 223 0.21 -15.09 -9.99
C LEU A 223 -0.56 -15.43 -11.28
N SER A 224 -0.23 -14.79 -12.39
CA SER A 224 -0.82 -15.06 -13.69
C SER A 224 0.01 -14.42 -14.81
N ALA A 225 -0.31 -14.74 -16.08
CA ALA A 225 0.34 -14.12 -17.23
C ALA A 225 0.14 -12.59 -17.28
N SER A 226 -1.03 -12.10 -16.85
CA SER A 226 -1.33 -10.67 -16.77
C SER A 226 -0.54 -9.97 -15.65
N TYR A 227 -0.33 -10.63 -14.50
CA TYR A 227 0.59 -10.15 -13.48
C TYR A 227 2.04 -10.11 -13.96
N ALA A 228 2.51 -11.17 -14.64
CA ALA A 228 3.86 -11.21 -15.21
C ALA A 228 4.13 -10.10 -16.25
N ALA A 229 3.10 -9.67 -16.97
CA ALA A 229 3.20 -8.56 -17.92
C ALA A 229 3.18 -7.16 -17.25
N LEU A 230 2.79 -7.08 -15.98
CA LEU A 230 2.57 -5.81 -15.29
C LEU A 230 3.57 -5.54 -14.17
N VAL A 231 4.00 -6.57 -13.43
CA VAL A 231 4.78 -6.45 -12.20
C VAL A 231 6.25 -6.77 -12.44
N GLU A 232 7.12 -5.91 -11.94
CA GLU A 232 8.56 -6.12 -11.88
C GLU A 232 8.93 -6.62 -10.45
N ASP A 233 9.10 -7.94 -10.29
CA ASP A 233 9.53 -8.53 -9.02
C ASP A 233 11.04 -8.36 -8.79
N HIS A 234 11.42 -7.90 -7.59
CA HIS A 234 12.81 -7.77 -7.17
C HIS A 234 13.04 -8.46 -5.83
N ALA A 235 13.82 -9.51 -5.84
CA ALA A 235 14.28 -10.16 -4.61
C ALA A 235 15.24 -9.22 -3.86
N VAL A 236 15.01 -9.05 -2.57
CA VAL A 236 15.83 -8.26 -1.65
C VAL A 236 16.18 -9.10 -0.42
N ASN A 237 17.16 -8.67 0.36
CA ASN A 237 17.45 -9.26 1.66
C ASN A 237 17.13 -8.21 2.74
N ALA A 238 15.92 -8.26 3.28
CA ALA A 238 15.46 -7.33 4.31
C ALA A 238 16.05 -7.63 5.70
N SER A 239 16.46 -8.87 5.95
CA SER A 239 17.03 -9.31 7.24
C SER A 239 18.53 -9.06 7.39
N GLY A 240 19.23 -8.71 6.31
CA GLY A 240 20.69 -8.57 6.27
C GLY A 240 21.46 -9.89 6.25
N ASN A 241 22.74 -9.83 5.82
CA ASN A 241 23.61 -11.01 5.59
C ASN A 241 24.32 -11.54 6.87
N THR A 242 23.91 -11.13 8.06
CA THR A 242 24.55 -11.60 9.31
C THR A 242 24.00 -12.97 9.74
N LEU A 243 24.79 -13.75 10.53
CA LEU A 243 24.33 -15.01 11.11
C LEU A 243 23.06 -14.83 11.96
N LEU A 244 22.95 -13.70 12.66
CA LEU A 244 21.74 -13.25 13.37
C LEU A 244 20.60 -12.90 12.39
N GLY A 245 20.91 -12.35 11.23
CA GLY A 245 19.95 -12.08 10.16
C GLY A 245 19.33 -13.36 9.62
N LYS A 246 20.13 -14.43 9.39
CA LYS A 246 19.63 -15.74 8.95
C LYS A 246 18.72 -16.44 9.96
N ILE A 247 18.93 -16.23 11.25
CA ILE A 247 18.01 -16.73 12.30
C ILE A 247 16.74 -15.86 12.37
N ARG A 248 16.87 -14.59 12.07
CA ARG A 248 15.75 -13.63 12.01
C ARG A 248 14.91 -13.75 10.73
N SER A 249 15.50 -14.22 9.62
CA SER A 249 14.79 -14.43 8.36
C SER A 249 13.72 -15.53 8.45
N LEU A 250 13.86 -16.47 9.37
CA LEU A 250 12.84 -17.48 9.68
C LEU A 250 11.71 -16.95 10.60
N SER A 251 11.69 -15.65 10.88
CA SER A 251 10.71 -15.03 11.76
C SER A 251 9.95 -13.90 11.03
N PRO A 252 8.75 -13.53 11.50
CA PRO A 252 8.03 -12.36 11.00
C PRO A 252 8.82 -11.04 11.08
N TYR A 253 10.01 -11.06 11.67
CA TYR A 253 10.87 -9.89 11.82
C TYR A 253 11.43 -9.38 10.49
N SER A 254 11.74 -10.25 9.52
CA SER A 254 12.18 -9.84 8.18
C SER A 254 11.11 -9.00 7.48
N HIS A 255 9.85 -9.35 7.70
CA HIS A 255 8.70 -8.65 7.16
C HIS A 255 8.64 -7.17 7.55
N MET A 256 9.12 -6.81 8.73
CA MET A 256 9.10 -5.44 9.26
C MET A 256 10.34 -4.61 8.85
N GLN A 257 11.33 -5.19 8.13
CA GLN A 257 12.62 -4.53 7.90
C GLN A 257 12.77 -3.88 6.53
N TYR A 258 11.78 -3.96 5.64
CA TYR A 258 11.92 -3.44 4.28
C TYR A 258 12.28 -1.95 4.26
N TRP A 259 11.61 -1.12 5.06
CA TRP A 259 11.83 0.33 5.08
C TRP A 259 13.07 0.76 5.87
N SER A 260 13.73 -0.16 6.56
CA SER A 260 15.05 0.05 7.16
C SER A 260 16.20 -0.49 6.31
N THR A 261 15.90 -1.18 5.19
CA THR A 261 16.88 -1.79 4.30
C THR A 261 17.38 -0.81 3.24
N GLY A 262 18.70 -0.56 3.21
CA GLY A 262 19.31 0.43 2.33
C GLY A 262 18.98 0.24 0.85
N SER A 263 19.12 -0.98 0.31
CA SER A 263 18.82 -1.29 -1.10
C SER A 263 17.34 -1.09 -1.47
N VAL A 264 16.42 -1.33 -0.54
CA VAL A 264 15.00 -1.05 -0.71
C VAL A 264 14.76 0.45 -0.80
N LEU A 265 15.30 1.21 0.14
CA LEU A 265 15.19 2.67 0.18
C LEU A 265 15.84 3.36 -1.02
N ASP A 266 17.00 2.85 -1.48
CA ASP A 266 17.68 3.37 -2.66
C ASP A 266 16.81 3.21 -3.90
N ARG A 267 16.20 2.03 -4.10
CA ARG A 267 15.28 1.77 -5.22
C ARG A 267 14.04 2.66 -5.18
N ILE A 268 13.46 2.86 -3.99
CA ILE A 268 12.32 3.78 -3.82
C ILE A 268 12.74 5.21 -4.21
N ALA A 269 13.88 5.68 -3.71
CA ALA A 269 14.38 7.02 -4.01
C ALA A 269 14.68 7.22 -5.49
N ASP A 270 15.32 6.25 -6.15
CA ASP A 270 15.64 6.32 -7.58
C ASP A 270 14.37 6.31 -8.44
N SER A 271 13.37 5.49 -8.07
CA SER A 271 12.09 5.45 -8.75
C SER A 271 11.34 6.78 -8.63
N LEU A 272 11.38 7.43 -7.46
CA LEU A 272 10.77 8.74 -7.25
C LEU A 272 11.51 9.85 -8.02
N ARG A 273 12.85 9.80 -8.13
CA ARG A 273 13.60 10.74 -8.98
C ARG A 273 13.18 10.63 -10.44
N GLY A 274 13.14 9.40 -10.97
CA GLY A 274 12.71 9.16 -12.34
C GLY A 274 11.29 9.67 -12.62
N LEU A 275 10.38 9.53 -11.66
CA LEU A 275 9.03 10.06 -11.75
C LEU A 275 8.99 11.59 -11.87
N MET A 276 9.81 12.30 -11.06
CA MET A 276 9.87 13.76 -11.06
C MET A 276 10.59 14.36 -12.28
N GLU A 277 11.43 13.57 -12.96
CA GLU A 277 12.14 13.99 -14.17
C GLU A 277 11.30 13.78 -15.44
N SER A 278 10.33 12.87 -15.38
CA SER A 278 9.46 12.52 -16.52
C SER A 278 8.20 13.40 -16.61
N GLY A 279 7.85 14.15 -15.58
CA GLY A 279 6.70 15.06 -15.47
C GLY A 279 7.16 16.52 -15.51
#